data_48ed4b0453a0ce7b5b92aea4da13c16a
#
_entry.id   48ed4b0453a0ce7b5b92aea4da13c16a
#
_cell.length_a   1.000
_cell.length_b   1.000
_cell.length_c   1.000
_cell.angle_alpha   90.00
_cell.angle_beta   90.00
_cell.angle_gamma   90.00
#
_symmetry.space_group_name_H-M   'P 1'
#
loop_
_entity.id
_entity.type
_entity.pdbx_description
1 polymer ?
#
loop_
_entity_poly.entity_id
_entity_poly.type
_entity_poly.pdbx_seq_one_letter_code
_entity_poly.pdbx_strand_id
1 'polypeptide(L)'
;MDAKPSFFPFEIPELKSRNVRIGKEGLLRRSFPIDPDEFFRIYQNDDLHLEVEFQQENTRTKVLLYTNIDSRKDEWRELPFKQEENKIFTLSYKARLCGSYKFKLKYSLNDGKTWYWDRAPFSHVIVDPEALKDIRMYTMIIPVSGAISDWIELLPHIAGLGFNAVHLLPITSLDISESPYSAYDLFSIDKAYSGKEDGYDFADFEKFVEKTKELGIRLCFDLVFNHIGVRSKMVRMCPEWIVPDNSEKDGLKRAGCWHMNSWLKWGDLVKIYYDHPHPDIRGDIWDYMKKYTLFWSHFAQLTGGMIRLDNLHSSHEGFVASLLKELRSAYPNLVIMAEYFTDSNTMLKKAAEGQINVFLANQWEYPYANSLRNYLNYIHYIGRKVRFHIPITTHDTGAPAQLFGKAEAAVPRYAITTLMGTGQTGIVQGVEHGHPDKIDFIGRKEKYKFKENLYIAEGIRNINRVLTESPVFHQDGNLEFIDNDHGAVLGALRRPDKEMDKGYLIFANLDVNDGYHLQINLSSFMKNTRRIKMEDIISGDRHESQGSDIEVDIEPCGIRIYRIDN
;
A
#
# COMPACT_ATOMS: atom_id res chain seq x y z
N MET A 1 13.60 -36.32 -25.58
CA MET A 1 14.84 -36.13 -26.39
C MET A 1 14.55 -34.99 -27.33
N ASP A 2 14.76 -33.78 -26.89
CA ASP A 2 14.51 -32.61 -27.71
C ASP A 2 15.70 -32.38 -28.64
N ALA A 3 15.43 -32.45 -29.94
CA ALA A 3 16.42 -32.23 -30.98
C ALA A 3 16.97 -30.81 -30.86
N LYS A 4 18.24 -30.66 -30.53
CA LYS A 4 18.96 -29.39 -30.65
C LYS A 4 18.84 -28.90 -32.10
N PRO A 5 18.42 -27.62 -32.33
CA PRO A 5 18.47 -27.10 -33.67
C PRO A 5 19.91 -27.13 -34.18
N SER A 6 20.13 -27.73 -35.31
CA SER A 6 21.44 -28.01 -35.93
C SER A 6 22.17 -26.76 -36.46
N PHE A 7 21.89 -25.57 -36.01
CA PHE A 7 22.41 -24.31 -36.52
C PHE A 7 23.33 -23.52 -35.57
N PHE A 8 23.77 -24.13 -34.45
CA PHE A 8 24.68 -23.44 -33.53
C PHE A 8 25.99 -24.22 -33.36
N PRO A 9 27.05 -23.90 -34.15
CA PRO A 9 28.38 -24.54 -33.99
C PRO A 9 29.21 -23.94 -32.84
N PHE A 10 28.71 -22.99 -32.05
CA PHE A 10 29.44 -22.31 -30.99
C PHE A 10 28.74 -22.42 -29.65
N GLU A 11 29.51 -22.65 -28.55
CA GLU A 11 29.03 -22.47 -27.20
C GLU A 11 28.59 -21.00 -27.02
N ILE A 12 27.31 -20.80 -26.70
CA ILE A 12 26.77 -19.47 -26.40
C ILE A 12 27.29 -19.11 -25.00
N PRO A 13 28.01 -17.96 -24.86
CA PRO A 13 28.49 -17.55 -23.54
C PRO A 13 27.32 -17.32 -22.60
N GLU A 14 27.43 -17.80 -21.37
CA GLU A 14 26.45 -17.59 -20.33
C GLU A 14 26.46 -16.12 -19.93
N LEU A 15 25.30 -15.45 -20.04
CA LEU A 15 25.10 -14.12 -19.51
C LEU A 15 24.96 -14.18 -17.99
N LYS A 16 25.80 -13.42 -17.28
CA LYS A 16 25.68 -13.23 -15.84
C LYS A 16 25.33 -11.78 -15.57
N SER A 17 24.09 -11.52 -15.16
CA SER A 17 23.74 -10.24 -14.55
C SER A 17 24.16 -10.26 -13.09
N ARG A 18 24.92 -9.27 -12.66
CA ARG A 18 25.34 -9.14 -11.27
C ARG A 18 24.41 -8.25 -10.46
N ASN A 19 23.83 -7.21 -11.06
CA ASN A 19 23.07 -6.21 -10.31
C ASN A 19 21.90 -5.69 -11.12
N VAL A 20 20.71 -5.81 -10.59
CA VAL A 20 19.55 -4.98 -10.98
C VAL A 20 19.36 -3.95 -9.88
N ARG A 21 19.58 -2.67 -10.19
CA ARG A 21 19.36 -1.57 -9.27
C ARG A 21 17.99 -0.98 -9.53
N ILE A 22 17.22 -0.84 -8.47
CA ILE A 22 15.89 -0.24 -8.51
C ILE A 22 15.98 1.11 -7.80
N GLY A 23 15.69 2.18 -8.55
CA GLY A 23 15.78 3.55 -8.03
C GLY A 23 17.22 4.04 -7.81
N LYS A 24 17.38 5.28 -7.35
CA LYS A 24 18.68 5.88 -7.06
C LYS A 24 19.45 5.19 -5.93
N GLU A 25 18.75 4.41 -5.09
CA GLU A 25 19.27 3.93 -3.80
C GLU A 25 19.02 2.45 -3.52
N GLY A 26 18.24 1.76 -4.36
CA GLY A 26 17.91 0.35 -4.17
C GLY A 26 18.81 -0.58 -4.96
N LEU A 27 19.66 -1.37 -4.30
CA LEU A 27 20.45 -2.42 -4.92
C LEU A 27 19.68 -3.74 -4.81
N LEU A 28 19.06 -4.19 -5.89
CA LEU A 28 18.64 -5.58 -6.01
C LEU A 28 19.78 -6.35 -6.69
N ARG A 29 20.59 -7.04 -5.89
CA ARG A 29 21.62 -7.93 -6.45
C ARG A 29 20.96 -9.23 -6.86
N ARG A 30 20.97 -9.51 -8.15
CA ARG A 30 20.49 -10.78 -8.69
C ARG A 30 21.53 -11.38 -9.63
N SER A 31 21.67 -12.70 -9.57
CA SER A 31 22.38 -13.47 -10.58
C SER A 31 21.43 -13.90 -11.69
N PHE A 32 21.89 -13.85 -12.94
CA PHE A 32 21.18 -14.50 -14.03
C PHE A 32 21.51 -16.01 -14.06
N PRO A 33 20.56 -16.88 -14.47
CA PRO A 33 19.20 -16.60 -14.92
C PRO A 33 18.28 -16.24 -13.76
N ILE A 34 17.34 -15.32 -14.02
CA ILE A 34 16.29 -14.94 -13.07
C ILE A 34 15.26 -16.06 -13.04
N ASP A 35 14.76 -16.39 -11.84
CA ASP A 35 13.62 -17.28 -11.67
C ASP A 35 12.45 -16.79 -12.52
N PRO A 36 11.81 -17.64 -13.36
CA PRO A 36 10.69 -17.23 -14.20
C PRO A 36 9.52 -16.62 -13.43
N ASP A 37 9.33 -17.01 -12.17
CA ASP A 37 8.30 -16.47 -11.30
C ASP A 37 8.77 -15.22 -10.55
N GLU A 38 9.98 -14.75 -10.81
CA GLU A 38 10.55 -13.62 -10.13
C GLU A 38 10.17 -12.30 -10.82
N PHE A 39 9.62 -11.39 -10.04
CA PHE A 39 9.32 -10.02 -10.44
C PHE A 39 9.90 -9.03 -9.43
N PHE A 40 10.03 -7.78 -9.85
CA PHE A 40 10.40 -6.69 -8.96
C PHE A 40 9.55 -5.45 -9.25
N ARG A 41 9.54 -4.53 -8.28
CA ARG A 41 8.72 -3.32 -8.34
C ARG A 41 9.61 -2.09 -8.26
N ILE A 42 9.28 -1.09 -9.06
CA ILE A 42 9.83 0.26 -8.99
C ILE A 42 8.68 1.26 -8.94
N TYR A 43 8.98 2.50 -8.63
CA TYR A 43 7.98 3.56 -8.75
C TYR A 43 8.09 4.28 -10.10
N GLN A 44 7.00 4.86 -10.53
CA GLN A 44 6.98 5.80 -11.65
C GLN A 44 8.03 6.89 -11.43
N ASN A 45 8.75 7.25 -12.49
CA ASN A 45 9.89 8.18 -12.51
C ASN A 45 11.17 7.69 -11.81
N ASP A 46 11.20 6.47 -11.27
CA ASP A 46 12.45 5.85 -10.85
C ASP A 46 13.23 5.32 -12.07
N ASP A 47 14.53 5.19 -11.88
CA ASP A 47 15.42 4.64 -12.90
C ASP A 47 15.54 3.12 -12.70
N LEU A 48 15.25 2.37 -13.77
CA LEU A 48 15.56 0.95 -13.89
C LEU A 48 17.02 0.81 -14.31
N HIS A 49 17.87 0.31 -13.42
CA HIS A 49 19.29 0.05 -13.71
C HIS A 49 19.52 -1.44 -13.89
N LEU A 50 20.02 -1.84 -15.05
CA LEU A 50 20.40 -3.19 -15.38
C LEU A 50 21.88 -3.26 -15.69
N GLU A 51 22.57 -4.26 -15.14
CA GLU A 51 23.97 -4.55 -15.41
C GLU A 51 24.11 -6.01 -15.87
N VAL A 52 24.83 -6.21 -16.95
CA VAL A 52 25.10 -7.52 -17.54
C VAL A 52 26.61 -7.69 -17.68
N GLU A 53 27.14 -8.78 -17.17
CA GLU A 53 28.55 -9.15 -17.31
C GLU A 53 28.69 -10.42 -18.17
N PHE A 54 29.55 -10.38 -19.18
CA PHE A 54 29.96 -11.54 -19.96
C PHE A 54 31.15 -12.25 -19.31
N GLN A 55 31.25 -13.56 -19.48
CA GLN A 55 32.40 -14.34 -18.94
C GLN A 55 33.70 -13.97 -19.63
N GLN A 56 33.66 -13.67 -20.93
CA GLN A 56 34.82 -13.35 -21.74
C GLN A 56 34.70 -11.92 -22.28
N GLU A 57 35.86 -11.25 -22.36
CA GLU A 57 35.94 -9.92 -22.98
C GLU A 57 35.77 -10.05 -24.50
N ASN A 58 34.93 -9.18 -25.06
CA ASN A 58 34.75 -9.08 -26.50
C ASN A 58 34.28 -7.66 -26.88
N THR A 59 35.14 -6.90 -27.52
CA THR A 59 34.89 -5.51 -27.93
C THR A 59 33.79 -5.39 -29.01
N ARG A 60 33.41 -6.50 -29.66
CA ARG A 60 32.33 -6.56 -30.67
C ARG A 60 30.98 -6.93 -30.10
N THR A 61 30.90 -7.07 -28.77
CA THR A 61 29.64 -7.42 -28.10
C THR A 61 28.70 -6.24 -28.11
N LYS A 62 27.43 -6.49 -28.42
CA LYS A 62 26.31 -5.56 -28.27
C LYS A 62 25.22 -6.22 -27.49
N VAL A 63 24.58 -5.47 -26.58
CA VAL A 63 23.49 -5.95 -25.74
C VAL A 63 22.27 -5.04 -25.91
N LEU A 64 21.10 -5.63 -26.03
CA LEU A 64 19.82 -4.94 -26.15
C LEU A 64 18.85 -5.51 -25.12
N LEU A 65 18.06 -4.62 -24.52
CA LEU A 65 16.88 -5.00 -23.76
C LEU A 65 15.67 -4.98 -24.70
N TYR A 66 15.07 -6.14 -24.93
CA TYR A 66 13.80 -6.25 -25.61
C TYR A 66 12.68 -6.16 -24.57
N THR A 67 11.84 -5.14 -24.66
CA THR A 67 10.87 -4.80 -23.62
C THR A 67 9.64 -4.08 -24.16
N ASN A 68 8.52 -4.20 -23.43
CA ASN A 68 7.32 -3.40 -23.62
C ASN A 68 7.17 -2.29 -22.56
N ILE A 69 8.23 -1.99 -21.80
CA ILE A 69 8.18 -0.93 -20.75
C ILE A 69 7.72 0.41 -21.34
N ASP A 70 6.87 1.12 -20.60
CA ASP A 70 6.24 2.38 -21.01
C ASP A 70 5.36 2.28 -22.28
N SER A 71 4.89 1.09 -22.65
CA SER A 71 3.93 0.93 -23.72
C SER A 71 2.51 0.74 -23.19
N ARG A 72 1.57 1.55 -23.68
CA ARG A 72 0.12 1.39 -23.40
C ARG A 72 -0.54 0.33 -24.27
N LYS A 73 0.07 0.01 -25.44
CA LYS A 73 -0.48 -0.88 -26.46
C LYS A 73 0.27 -2.21 -26.57
N ASP A 74 1.08 -2.55 -25.56
CA ASP A 74 1.94 -3.73 -25.58
C ASP A 74 2.92 -3.74 -26.77
N GLU A 75 3.38 -2.56 -27.18
CA GLU A 75 4.37 -2.42 -28.25
C GLU A 75 5.77 -2.71 -27.69
N TRP A 76 6.50 -3.54 -28.39
CA TRP A 76 7.83 -3.99 -28.00
C TRP A 76 8.91 -3.19 -28.72
N ARG A 77 10.01 -2.91 -28.00
CA ARG A 77 11.15 -2.17 -28.52
C ARG A 77 12.46 -2.71 -27.96
N GLU A 78 13.54 -2.32 -28.62
CA GLU A 78 14.90 -2.67 -28.21
C GLU A 78 15.60 -1.42 -27.68
N LEU A 79 16.17 -1.53 -26.45
CA LEU A 79 16.93 -0.46 -25.81
C LEU A 79 18.39 -0.93 -25.71
N PRO A 80 19.37 -0.14 -26.21
CA PRO A 80 20.78 -0.52 -26.18
C PRO A 80 21.38 -0.34 -24.79
N PHE A 81 22.17 -1.31 -24.38
CA PHE A 81 23.08 -1.18 -23.25
C PHE A 81 24.33 -0.39 -23.65
N LYS A 82 24.88 0.35 -22.71
CA LYS A 82 26.16 1.01 -22.82
C LYS A 82 27.24 0.06 -22.32
N GLN A 83 28.32 -0.11 -23.06
CA GLN A 83 29.50 -0.84 -22.60
C GLN A 83 30.32 0.07 -21.68
N GLU A 84 30.50 -0.32 -20.42
CA GLU A 84 31.32 0.43 -19.44
C GLU A 84 32.77 -0.08 -19.43
N GLU A 85 32.93 -1.41 -19.44
CA GLU A 85 34.19 -2.12 -19.53
C GLU A 85 34.08 -3.22 -20.58
N ASN A 86 35.20 -3.88 -20.94
CA ASN A 86 35.23 -4.86 -22.03
C ASN A 86 34.19 -5.99 -21.93
N LYS A 87 33.68 -6.26 -20.73
CA LYS A 87 32.70 -7.33 -20.47
C LYS A 87 31.47 -6.88 -19.68
N ILE A 88 31.41 -5.62 -19.24
CA ILE A 88 30.31 -5.06 -18.43
C ILE A 88 29.48 -4.10 -19.28
N PHE A 89 28.18 -4.33 -19.29
CA PHE A 89 27.18 -3.53 -20.03
C PHE A 89 26.12 -3.04 -19.06
N THR A 90 25.79 -1.75 -19.14
CA THR A 90 24.79 -1.13 -18.28
C THR A 90 23.67 -0.49 -19.08
N LEU A 91 22.48 -0.50 -18.51
CA LEU A 91 21.31 0.23 -19.00
C LEU A 91 20.63 0.94 -17.84
N SER A 92 20.45 2.24 -17.99
CA SER A 92 19.60 3.04 -17.10
C SER A 92 18.41 3.53 -17.90
N TYR A 93 17.21 3.23 -17.44
CA TYR A 93 15.97 3.60 -18.11
C TYR A 93 14.96 4.15 -17.09
N LYS A 94 14.50 5.39 -17.31
CA LYS A 94 13.48 6.01 -16.47
C LYS A 94 12.08 5.52 -16.86
N ALA A 95 11.44 4.75 -15.96
CA ALA A 95 10.09 4.27 -16.14
C ALA A 95 9.07 5.39 -15.91
N ARG A 96 8.24 5.70 -16.92
CA ARG A 96 7.33 6.85 -16.89
C ARG A 96 5.86 6.47 -16.74
N LEU A 97 5.48 5.28 -17.20
CA LEU A 97 4.10 4.82 -17.15
C LEU A 97 3.94 3.70 -16.13
N CYS A 98 2.91 3.80 -15.30
CA CYS A 98 2.52 2.73 -14.41
C CYS A 98 2.01 1.53 -15.18
N GLY A 99 2.36 0.33 -14.71
CA GLY A 99 1.93 -0.91 -15.36
C GLY A 99 2.82 -2.10 -15.00
N SER A 100 2.49 -3.25 -15.59
CA SER A 100 3.26 -4.49 -15.50
C SER A 100 3.90 -4.76 -16.85
N TYR A 101 5.22 -4.84 -16.87
CA TYR A 101 6.02 -4.92 -18.09
C TYR A 101 6.91 -6.13 -18.07
N LYS A 102 7.31 -6.56 -19.27
CA LYS A 102 8.22 -7.69 -19.47
C LYS A 102 9.46 -7.24 -20.22
N PHE A 103 10.57 -7.93 -19.94
CA PHE A 103 11.77 -7.74 -20.71
C PHE A 103 12.58 -9.02 -20.86
N LYS A 104 13.43 -9.05 -21.89
CA LYS A 104 14.38 -10.13 -22.17
C LYS A 104 15.64 -9.55 -22.80
N LEU A 105 16.77 -10.20 -22.57
CA LEU A 105 18.04 -9.78 -23.15
C LEU A 105 18.24 -10.38 -24.54
N LYS A 106 18.83 -9.58 -25.42
CA LYS A 106 19.29 -9.95 -26.74
C LYS A 106 20.71 -9.45 -26.94
N TYR A 107 21.60 -10.28 -27.43
CA TYR A 107 23.00 -9.91 -27.58
C TYR A 107 23.61 -10.40 -28.87
N SER A 108 24.69 -9.74 -29.29
CA SER A 108 25.54 -10.10 -30.43
C SER A 108 26.98 -10.11 -30.02
N LEU A 109 27.76 -11.04 -30.52
CA LEU A 109 29.21 -11.16 -30.30
C LEU A 109 30.04 -10.69 -31.50
N ASN A 110 29.41 -10.19 -32.56
CA ASN A 110 30.02 -9.85 -33.84
C ASN A 110 29.45 -8.56 -34.47
N ASP A 111 29.34 -7.51 -33.67
CA ASP A 111 28.88 -6.16 -34.06
C ASP A 111 27.44 -6.11 -34.61
N GLY A 112 26.59 -7.02 -34.17
CA GLY A 112 25.19 -7.05 -34.60
C GLY A 112 24.93 -7.85 -35.88
N LYS A 113 25.92 -8.58 -36.41
CA LYS A 113 25.72 -9.44 -37.59
C LYS A 113 24.87 -10.65 -37.26
N THR A 114 24.98 -11.21 -36.05
CA THR A 114 24.19 -12.31 -35.54
C THR A 114 23.69 -11.97 -34.14
N TRP A 115 22.43 -12.24 -33.87
CA TRP A 115 21.79 -11.94 -32.60
C TRP A 115 21.34 -13.22 -31.91
N TYR A 116 21.53 -13.30 -30.61
CA TYR A 116 21.14 -14.41 -29.74
C TYR A 116 20.21 -13.90 -28.65
N TRP A 117 19.23 -14.72 -28.28
CA TRP A 117 18.40 -14.48 -27.12
C TRP A 117 19.02 -15.11 -25.88
N ASP A 118 18.88 -14.41 -24.76
CA ASP A 118 19.09 -15.02 -23.46
C ASP A 118 18.19 -16.25 -23.31
N ARG A 119 18.72 -17.29 -22.66
CA ARG A 119 17.99 -18.54 -22.40
C ARG A 119 16.97 -18.41 -21.27
N ALA A 120 17.09 -17.38 -20.40
CA ALA A 120 16.15 -17.12 -19.34
C ALA A 120 14.75 -16.79 -19.90
N PRO A 121 13.68 -17.09 -19.16
CA PRO A 121 12.36 -16.61 -19.47
C PRO A 121 12.30 -15.07 -19.41
N PHE A 122 11.16 -14.49 -19.80
CA PHE A 122 10.94 -13.06 -19.64
C PHE A 122 10.96 -12.69 -18.15
N SER A 123 11.71 -11.66 -17.82
CA SER A 123 11.67 -11.02 -16.50
C SER A 123 10.53 -10.02 -16.43
N HIS A 124 9.99 -9.79 -15.24
CA HIS A 124 8.86 -8.89 -15.01
C HIS A 124 9.29 -7.71 -14.14
N VAL A 125 8.82 -6.51 -14.52
CA VAL A 125 8.91 -5.30 -13.72
C VAL A 125 7.53 -4.66 -13.60
N ILE A 126 7.17 -4.30 -12.38
CA ILE A 126 5.94 -3.58 -12.07
C ILE A 126 6.33 -2.15 -11.72
N VAL A 127 5.75 -1.19 -12.43
CA VAL A 127 5.92 0.25 -12.18
C VAL A 127 4.70 0.75 -11.43
N ASP A 128 4.88 1.04 -10.15
CA ASP A 128 3.82 1.56 -9.27
C ASP A 128 3.67 3.09 -9.42
N PRO A 129 2.48 3.65 -9.17
CA PRO A 129 2.29 5.09 -9.11
C PRO A 129 3.23 5.74 -8.08
N GLU A 130 3.83 6.88 -8.43
CA GLU A 130 4.73 7.63 -7.54
C GLU A 130 4.02 8.05 -6.25
N ALA A 131 2.71 8.33 -6.32
CA ALA A 131 1.88 8.64 -5.17
C ALA A 131 1.94 7.59 -4.04
N LEU A 132 2.28 6.34 -4.37
CA LEU A 132 2.38 5.25 -3.40
C LEU A 132 3.60 5.37 -2.46
N LYS A 133 4.59 6.19 -2.79
CA LYS A 133 5.78 6.39 -1.94
C LYS A 133 5.45 6.96 -0.57
N ASP A 134 4.44 7.84 -0.50
CA ASP A 134 4.04 8.55 0.70
C ASP A 134 2.52 8.62 0.77
N ILE A 135 1.90 7.72 1.54
CA ILE A 135 0.46 7.72 1.82
C ILE A 135 0.24 7.76 3.33
N ARG A 136 -0.27 8.88 3.79
CA ARG A 136 -0.73 9.13 5.16
C ARG A 136 -2.24 9.27 5.09
N MET A 137 -2.95 8.18 5.39
CA MET A 137 -4.37 8.06 5.16
C MET A 137 -5.18 8.36 6.41
N TYR A 138 -6.18 9.20 6.27
CA TYR A 138 -7.20 9.44 7.28
C TYR A 138 -8.49 8.76 6.83
N THR A 139 -8.94 7.72 7.55
CA THR A 139 -10.20 7.04 7.27
C THR A 139 -11.36 7.78 7.93
N MET A 140 -12.22 8.39 7.12
CA MET A 140 -13.44 9.06 7.59
C MET A 140 -14.55 8.05 7.87
N ILE A 141 -15.13 8.15 9.06
CA ILE A 141 -16.34 7.40 9.41
C ILE A 141 -17.55 8.22 8.98
N ILE A 142 -17.98 8.01 7.76
CA ILE A 142 -18.97 8.83 7.06
C ILE A 142 -20.25 9.05 7.87
N PRO A 143 -20.89 8.03 8.50
CA PRO A 143 -22.14 8.23 9.25
C PRO A 143 -22.05 9.23 10.40
N VAL A 144 -20.86 9.46 10.98
CA VAL A 144 -20.66 10.42 12.08
C VAL A 144 -20.04 11.74 11.63
N SER A 145 -19.71 11.87 10.35
CA SER A 145 -19.04 13.05 9.79
C SER A 145 -20.00 14.14 9.30
N GLY A 146 -21.31 13.92 9.37
CA GLY A 146 -22.33 14.86 8.92
C GLY A 146 -22.55 14.84 7.41
N ALA A 147 -23.01 15.98 6.86
CA ALA A 147 -23.23 16.16 5.44
C ALA A 147 -21.92 16.52 4.70
N ILE A 148 -21.95 16.50 3.37
CA ILE A 148 -20.81 16.86 2.51
C ILE A 148 -20.24 18.25 2.84
N SER A 149 -21.07 19.21 3.23
CA SER A 149 -20.62 20.53 3.73
C SER A 149 -19.71 20.39 4.96
N ASP A 150 -20.06 19.51 5.88
CA ASP A 150 -19.27 19.24 7.08
C ASP A 150 -17.95 18.55 6.73
N TRP A 151 -17.96 17.68 5.70
CA TRP A 151 -16.72 17.04 5.23
C TRP A 151 -15.75 18.07 4.67
N ILE A 152 -16.25 19.07 3.91
CA ILE A 152 -15.43 20.17 3.39
C ILE A 152 -14.78 20.95 4.55
N GLU A 153 -15.53 21.22 5.63
CA GLU A 153 -15.03 21.89 6.83
C GLU A 153 -13.98 21.06 7.60
N LEU A 154 -14.02 19.73 7.52
CA LEU A 154 -13.10 18.83 8.18
C LEU A 154 -11.73 18.74 7.47
N LEU A 155 -11.69 18.95 6.15
CA LEU A 155 -10.47 18.78 5.34
C LEU A 155 -9.27 19.62 5.83
N PRO A 156 -9.41 20.92 6.22
CA PRO A 156 -8.29 21.68 6.76
C PRO A 156 -7.69 21.09 8.04
N HIS A 157 -8.52 20.50 8.92
CA HIS A 157 -8.03 19.79 10.11
C HIS A 157 -7.20 18.57 9.72
N ILE A 158 -7.68 17.73 8.81
CA ILE A 158 -6.99 16.56 8.29
C ILE A 158 -5.64 16.94 7.67
N ALA A 159 -5.63 17.98 6.81
CA ALA A 159 -4.41 18.52 6.22
C ALA A 159 -3.45 19.07 7.29
N GLY A 160 -3.97 19.76 8.31
CA GLY A 160 -3.20 20.34 9.42
C GLY A 160 -2.55 19.29 10.31
N LEU A 161 -3.07 18.06 10.37
CA LEU A 161 -2.44 16.91 11.00
C LEU A 161 -1.36 16.28 10.10
N GLY A 162 -1.25 16.71 8.84
CA GLY A 162 -0.26 16.21 7.89
C GLY A 162 -0.71 15.00 7.09
N PHE A 163 -1.99 14.65 7.07
CA PHE A 163 -2.51 13.59 6.18
C PHE A 163 -2.63 14.10 4.74
N ASN A 164 -2.32 13.23 3.78
CA ASN A 164 -2.36 13.52 2.35
C ASN A 164 -3.30 12.60 1.56
N ALA A 165 -4.04 11.74 2.26
CA ALA A 165 -5.08 10.91 1.69
C ALA A 165 -6.26 10.79 2.65
N VAL A 166 -7.49 10.78 2.10
CA VAL A 166 -8.74 10.55 2.84
C VAL A 166 -9.42 9.31 2.26
N HIS A 167 -9.62 8.32 3.09
CA HIS A 167 -10.39 7.12 2.78
C HIS A 167 -11.84 7.35 3.19
N LEU A 168 -12.74 7.29 2.23
CA LEU A 168 -14.18 7.37 2.42
C LEU A 168 -14.74 5.95 2.49
N LEU A 169 -15.38 5.58 3.60
CA LEU A 169 -16.26 4.41 3.61
C LEU A 169 -17.33 4.60 2.51
N PRO A 170 -17.97 3.52 2.01
CA PRO A 170 -18.92 3.66 0.93
C PRO A 170 -19.97 4.74 1.21
N ILE A 171 -20.12 5.69 0.27
CA ILE A 171 -21.03 6.84 0.39
C ILE A 171 -22.32 6.66 -0.41
N THR A 172 -22.47 5.49 -1.02
CA THR A 172 -23.65 5.14 -1.83
C THR A 172 -24.93 5.11 -1.02
N SER A 173 -26.07 5.24 -1.68
CA SER A 173 -27.38 5.11 -1.01
C SER A 173 -27.45 3.83 -0.19
N LEU A 174 -27.89 3.97 1.06
CA LEU A 174 -27.92 2.87 2.04
C LEU A 174 -29.23 2.06 1.94
N ASP A 175 -29.10 0.74 2.11
CA ASP A 175 -30.23 -0.17 2.25
C ASP A 175 -30.72 -0.21 3.72
N ILE A 176 -31.61 -1.12 4.03
CA ILE A 176 -32.36 -1.19 5.30
C ILE A 176 -31.54 -1.31 6.58
N SER A 177 -30.34 -1.87 6.52
CA SER A 177 -29.44 -1.92 7.68
C SER A 177 -28.74 -0.59 7.93
N GLU A 178 -28.80 0.33 6.98
CA GLU A 178 -28.09 1.61 7.01
C GLU A 178 -26.56 1.44 7.21
N SER A 179 -26.02 0.28 6.83
CA SER A 179 -24.57 0.05 6.76
C SER A 179 -24.00 0.65 5.47
N PRO A 180 -22.87 1.35 5.49
CA PRO A 180 -22.16 1.79 4.29
C PRO A 180 -21.89 0.64 3.30
N TYR A 181 -21.69 -0.56 3.80
CA TYR A 181 -21.43 -1.78 3.01
C TYR A 181 -22.72 -2.45 2.49
N SER A 182 -23.90 -1.93 2.86
CA SER A 182 -25.21 -2.42 2.40
C SER A 182 -25.84 -1.39 1.47
N ALA A 183 -25.33 -1.31 0.23
CA ALA A 183 -25.81 -0.33 -0.73
C ALA A 183 -27.21 -0.67 -1.26
N TYR A 184 -28.07 0.36 -1.36
CA TYR A 184 -29.33 0.33 -2.10
C TYR A 184 -29.13 0.65 -3.58
N ASP A 185 -28.40 1.73 -3.90
CA ASP A 185 -28.07 2.13 -5.25
C ASP A 185 -26.59 2.52 -5.34
N LEU A 186 -25.85 1.83 -6.19
CA LEU A 186 -24.40 1.97 -6.34
C LEU A 186 -23.95 3.28 -7.01
N PHE A 187 -24.85 4.03 -7.65
CA PHE A 187 -24.53 5.23 -8.43
C PHE A 187 -25.06 6.52 -7.81
N SER A 188 -25.68 6.46 -6.64
CA SER A 188 -26.21 7.64 -5.94
C SER A 188 -25.53 7.82 -4.58
N ILE A 189 -25.46 9.05 -4.10
CA ILE A 189 -25.01 9.38 -2.75
C ILE A 189 -26.21 9.32 -1.80
N ASP A 190 -26.02 8.75 -0.60
CA ASP A 190 -27.11 8.69 0.39
C ASP A 190 -27.59 10.08 0.76
N LYS A 191 -28.91 10.24 0.89
CA LYS A 191 -29.55 11.51 1.21
C LYS A 191 -29.12 12.11 2.54
N ALA A 192 -28.68 11.29 3.49
CA ALA A 192 -28.15 11.77 4.76
C ALA A 192 -26.84 12.56 4.59
N TYR A 193 -26.11 12.28 3.52
CA TYR A 193 -24.84 12.95 3.21
C TYR A 193 -25.02 14.09 2.22
N SER A 194 -25.89 13.93 1.21
CA SER A 194 -26.15 14.95 0.20
C SER A 194 -27.05 16.08 0.70
N GLY A 195 -27.84 15.85 1.75
CA GLY A 195 -28.87 16.78 2.19
C GLY A 195 -30.05 16.93 1.21
N LYS A 196 -30.15 16.10 0.18
CA LYS A 196 -31.15 16.14 -0.90
C LYS A 196 -31.85 14.78 -1.03
N GLU A 197 -33.16 14.81 -1.29
CA GLU A 197 -33.95 13.57 -1.33
C GLU A 197 -33.54 12.63 -2.47
N ASP A 198 -33.09 13.15 -3.60
CA ASP A 198 -32.80 12.36 -4.79
C ASP A 198 -31.46 11.62 -4.77
N GLY A 199 -30.47 12.11 -4.00
CA GLY A 199 -29.14 11.49 -3.92
C GLY A 199 -28.31 11.45 -5.21
N TYR A 200 -28.81 11.99 -6.32
CA TYR A 200 -28.16 12.03 -7.64
C TYR A 200 -27.53 13.37 -7.98
N ASP A 201 -27.65 14.36 -7.12
CA ASP A 201 -27.01 15.67 -7.32
C ASP A 201 -25.60 15.63 -6.73
N PHE A 202 -24.62 15.64 -7.60
CA PHE A 202 -23.20 15.59 -7.27
C PHE A 202 -22.54 16.96 -7.07
N ALA A 203 -23.26 18.06 -7.23
CA ALA A 203 -22.67 19.40 -7.22
C ALA A 203 -21.91 19.73 -5.91
N ASP A 204 -22.43 19.33 -4.76
CA ASP A 204 -21.75 19.54 -3.48
C ASP A 204 -20.59 18.54 -3.28
N PHE A 205 -20.74 17.34 -3.82
CA PHE A 205 -19.68 16.36 -3.82
C PHE A 205 -18.51 16.77 -4.74
N GLU A 206 -18.79 17.37 -5.89
CA GLU A 206 -17.77 17.94 -6.76
C GLU A 206 -16.98 19.05 -6.06
N LYS A 207 -17.65 19.93 -5.28
CA LYS A 207 -16.97 20.92 -4.43
C LYS A 207 -16.06 20.28 -3.38
N PHE A 208 -16.50 19.17 -2.78
CA PHE A 208 -15.65 18.40 -1.86
C PHE A 208 -14.42 17.86 -2.56
N VAL A 209 -14.57 17.27 -3.76
CA VAL A 209 -13.45 16.77 -4.58
C VAL A 209 -12.49 17.91 -4.96
N GLU A 210 -13.00 19.06 -5.38
CA GLU A 210 -12.19 20.24 -5.66
C GLU A 210 -11.42 20.71 -4.43
N LYS A 211 -12.07 20.77 -3.27
CA LYS A 211 -11.43 21.18 -2.03
C LYS A 211 -10.34 20.21 -1.57
N THR A 212 -10.54 18.90 -1.73
CA THR A 212 -9.51 17.91 -1.44
C THR A 212 -8.29 18.11 -2.35
N LYS A 213 -8.52 18.38 -3.64
CA LYS A 213 -7.46 18.66 -4.61
C LYS A 213 -6.68 19.93 -4.28
N GLU A 214 -7.37 21.04 -3.90
CA GLU A 214 -6.74 22.28 -3.46
C GLU A 214 -5.80 22.08 -2.27
N LEU A 215 -6.15 21.21 -1.34
CA LEU A 215 -5.37 20.90 -0.15
C LEU A 215 -4.29 19.82 -0.39
N GLY A 216 -4.16 19.32 -1.61
CA GLY A 216 -3.21 18.25 -1.94
C GLY A 216 -3.57 16.90 -1.33
N ILE A 217 -4.83 16.70 -0.96
CA ILE A 217 -5.36 15.46 -0.40
C ILE A 217 -5.85 14.55 -1.53
N ARG A 218 -5.50 13.27 -1.48
CA ARG A 218 -5.97 12.23 -2.39
C ARG A 218 -7.20 11.53 -1.82
N LEU A 219 -8.21 11.29 -2.64
CA LEU A 219 -9.37 10.51 -2.21
C LEU A 219 -9.15 9.01 -2.45
N CYS A 220 -9.53 8.20 -1.48
CA CYS A 220 -9.64 6.76 -1.57
C CYS A 220 -11.10 6.34 -1.40
N PHE A 221 -11.68 5.75 -2.43
CA PHE A 221 -13.05 5.21 -2.37
C PHE A 221 -13.02 3.73 -2.01
N ASP A 222 -13.86 3.37 -1.05
CA ASP A 222 -14.08 1.98 -0.68
C ASP A 222 -15.16 1.36 -1.59
N LEU A 223 -14.82 0.27 -2.28
CA LEU A 223 -15.68 -0.34 -3.29
C LEU A 223 -15.99 -1.78 -2.97
N VAL A 224 -17.28 -2.09 -2.92
CA VAL A 224 -17.82 -3.39 -2.56
C VAL A 224 -18.25 -4.15 -3.81
N PHE A 225 -17.74 -5.37 -4.02
CA PHE A 225 -18.05 -6.19 -5.19
C PHE A 225 -18.77 -7.49 -4.87
N ASN A 226 -18.56 -8.04 -3.69
CA ASN A 226 -19.03 -9.38 -3.35
C ASN A 226 -20.53 -9.44 -3.10
N HIS A 227 -21.11 -8.35 -2.60
CA HIS A 227 -22.47 -8.31 -2.10
C HIS A 227 -23.14 -6.96 -2.30
N ILE A 228 -24.44 -6.92 -2.06
CA ILE A 228 -25.26 -5.71 -2.09
C ILE A 228 -26.40 -5.85 -1.06
N GLY A 229 -27.07 -4.77 -0.71
CA GLY A 229 -28.19 -4.78 0.23
C GLY A 229 -29.34 -5.66 -0.24
N VAL A 230 -29.98 -6.36 0.70
CA VAL A 230 -31.05 -7.34 0.45
C VAL A 230 -32.31 -6.73 -0.20
N ARG A 231 -32.54 -5.43 -0.06
CA ARG A 231 -33.63 -4.68 -0.70
C ARG A 231 -33.14 -3.68 -1.75
N SER A 232 -31.89 -3.83 -2.18
CA SER A 232 -31.29 -2.94 -3.14
C SER A 232 -32.08 -2.84 -4.45
N LYS A 233 -31.80 -1.79 -5.19
CA LYS A 233 -32.34 -1.57 -6.54
C LYS A 233 -32.00 -2.74 -7.47
N MET A 234 -30.79 -3.31 -7.35
CA MET A 234 -30.38 -4.48 -8.11
C MET A 234 -31.28 -5.69 -7.81
N VAL A 235 -31.52 -6.00 -6.55
CA VAL A 235 -32.40 -7.12 -6.13
C VAL A 235 -33.83 -6.92 -6.67
N ARG A 236 -34.32 -5.68 -6.66
CA ARG A 236 -35.69 -5.38 -7.09
C ARG A 236 -35.88 -5.43 -8.60
N MET A 237 -34.86 -5.01 -9.35
CA MET A 237 -34.95 -4.86 -10.81
C MET A 237 -34.44 -6.10 -11.55
N CYS A 238 -33.44 -6.78 -10.99
CA CYS A 238 -32.73 -7.90 -11.60
C CYS A 238 -32.47 -8.99 -10.55
N PRO A 239 -33.51 -9.63 -9.96
CA PRO A 239 -33.32 -10.62 -8.90
C PRO A 239 -32.47 -11.82 -9.36
N GLU A 240 -32.44 -12.13 -10.66
CA GLU A 240 -31.60 -13.15 -11.28
C GLU A 240 -30.09 -12.84 -11.19
N TRP A 241 -29.70 -11.62 -10.88
CA TRP A 241 -28.30 -11.24 -10.65
C TRP A 241 -27.76 -11.64 -9.28
N ILE A 242 -28.64 -12.20 -8.43
CA ILE A 242 -28.30 -12.65 -7.08
C ILE A 242 -28.24 -14.18 -7.07
N VAL A 243 -27.24 -14.72 -6.36
CA VAL A 243 -27.10 -16.18 -6.22
C VAL A 243 -28.35 -16.76 -5.56
N PRO A 244 -29.03 -17.74 -6.17
CA PRO A 244 -30.21 -18.36 -5.58
C PRO A 244 -29.84 -19.26 -4.39
N ASP A 245 -30.70 -19.30 -3.38
CA ASP A 245 -30.58 -20.20 -2.23
C ASP A 245 -31.97 -20.59 -1.70
N ASN A 246 -32.38 -21.83 -1.94
CA ASN A 246 -33.69 -22.34 -1.52
C ASN A 246 -33.83 -22.51 0.00
N SER A 247 -32.73 -22.39 0.76
CA SER A 247 -32.76 -22.41 2.22
C SER A 247 -33.17 -21.07 2.84
N GLU A 248 -33.09 -20.00 2.06
CA GLU A 248 -33.50 -18.66 2.49
C GLU A 248 -34.98 -18.39 2.14
N LYS A 249 -35.68 -17.67 3.00
CA LYS A 249 -37.12 -17.38 2.84
C LYS A 249 -37.46 -16.62 1.56
N ASP A 250 -36.56 -15.75 1.14
CA ASP A 250 -36.66 -14.94 -0.08
C ASP A 250 -35.97 -15.58 -1.29
N GLY A 251 -35.38 -16.78 -1.12
CA GLY A 251 -34.69 -17.50 -2.20
C GLY A 251 -33.32 -16.94 -2.57
N LEU A 252 -32.77 -15.97 -1.81
CA LEU A 252 -31.54 -15.27 -2.15
C LEU A 252 -30.41 -15.64 -1.18
N LYS A 253 -29.27 -16.03 -1.72
CA LYS A 253 -28.08 -16.40 -0.92
C LYS A 253 -27.52 -15.18 -0.19
N ARG A 254 -27.33 -15.32 1.12
CA ARG A 254 -26.66 -14.30 1.93
C ARG A 254 -25.17 -14.34 1.72
N ALA A 255 -24.58 -13.15 1.71
CA ALA A 255 -23.14 -12.97 1.84
C ALA A 255 -22.67 -13.26 3.27
N GLY A 256 -21.37 -13.38 3.47
CA GLY A 256 -20.78 -13.64 4.78
C GLY A 256 -19.26 -13.76 4.69
N CYS A 257 -18.63 -14.02 5.81
CA CYS A 257 -17.19 -14.29 5.90
C CYS A 257 -16.88 -15.48 6.81
N TRP A 258 -15.69 -16.04 6.69
CA TRP A 258 -15.15 -16.98 7.65
C TRP A 258 -14.64 -16.22 8.87
N HIS A 259 -15.16 -16.57 10.04
CA HIS A 259 -14.74 -16.00 11.32
C HIS A 259 -14.59 -17.12 12.35
N MET A 260 -13.43 -17.22 13.01
CA MET A 260 -13.14 -18.27 14.02
C MET A 260 -13.56 -19.68 13.59
N ASN A 261 -13.17 -20.11 12.38
CA ASN A 261 -13.48 -21.42 11.80
C ASN A 261 -14.99 -21.70 11.56
N SER A 262 -15.82 -20.67 11.54
CA SER A 262 -17.24 -20.77 11.20
C SER A 262 -17.61 -19.74 10.14
N TRP A 263 -18.63 -20.08 9.34
CA TRP A 263 -19.19 -19.14 8.37
C TRP A 263 -20.16 -18.18 9.08
N LEU A 264 -19.80 -16.90 9.15
CA LEU A 264 -20.67 -15.83 9.65
C LEU A 264 -21.49 -15.27 8.49
N LYS A 265 -22.81 -15.50 8.53
CA LYS A 265 -23.76 -15.03 7.53
C LYS A 265 -24.23 -13.60 7.87
N TRP A 266 -24.18 -12.69 6.91
CA TRP A 266 -24.73 -11.33 7.03
C TRP A 266 -26.18 -11.32 6.52
N GLY A 267 -27.13 -11.06 7.42
CA GLY A 267 -28.57 -11.19 7.12
C GLY A 267 -29.13 -10.15 6.16
N ASP A 268 -28.50 -8.99 6.11
CA ASP A 268 -28.88 -7.81 5.33
C ASP A 268 -28.21 -7.72 3.95
N LEU A 269 -27.30 -8.66 3.63
CA LEU A 269 -26.49 -8.66 2.42
C LEU A 269 -26.71 -9.91 1.57
N VAL A 270 -26.87 -9.74 0.26
CA VAL A 270 -27.02 -10.82 -0.70
C VAL A 270 -25.82 -10.91 -1.63
N LYS A 271 -25.49 -12.14 -2.07
CA LYS A 271 -24.32 -12.42 -2.89
C LYS A 271 -24.61 -12.21 -4.37
N ILE A 272 -23.80 -11.39 -5.05
CA ILE A 272 -23.89 -11.12 -6.50
C ILE A 272 -23.45 -12.37 -7.28
N TYR A 273 -24.19 -12.72 -8.36
CA TYR A 273 -24.03 -13.96 -9.12
C TYR A 273 -23.09 -13.81 -10.32
N TYR A 274 -21.80 -13.59 -10.08
CA TYR A 274 -20.79 -13.44 -11.15
C TYR A 274 -20.60 -14.67 -12.04
N ASP A 275 -20.93 -15.86 -11.55
CA ASP A 275 -20.88 -17.15 -12.28
C ASP A 275 -22.24 -17.52 -12.88
N HIS A 276 -23.11 -16.55 -13.15
CA HIS A 276 -24.41 -16.84 -13.69
C HIS A 276 -24.30 -17.74 -14.93
N PRO A 277 -25.05 -18.86 -15.03
CA PRO A 277 -24.92 -19.86 -16.10
C PRO A 277 -25.27 -19.31 -17.47
N HIS A 278 -26.22 -18.34 -17.54
CA HIS A 278 -26.56 -17.67 -18.80
C HIS A 278 -25.51 -16.61 -19.14
N PRO A 279 -24.82 -16.71 -20.33
CA PRO A 279 -23.70 -15.81 -20.64
C PRO A 279 -24.09 -14.34 -20.75
N ASP A 280 -25.28 -14.04 -21.28
CA ASP A 280 -25.71 -12.64 -21.46
C ASP A 280 -25.99 -11.98 -20.10
N ILE A 281 -26.69 -12.68 -19.19
CA ILE A 281 -26.94 -12.17 -17.83
C ILE A 281 -25.62 -11.99 -17.07
N ARG A 282 -24.69 -12.95 -17.20
CA ARG A 282 -23.35 -12.81 -16.64
C ARG A 282 -22.62 -11.59 -17.19
N GLY A 283 -22.73 -11.35 -18.49
CA GLY A 283 -22.18 -10.17 -19.17
C GLY A 283 -22.76 -8.86 -18.60
N ASP A 284 -24.08 -8.80 -18.43
CA ASP A 284 -24.76 -7.63 -17.88
C ASP A 284 -24.34 -7.33 -16.43
N ILE A 285 -24.20 -8.36 -15.59
CA ILE A 285 -23.69 -8.23 -14.21
C ILE A 285 -22.27 -7.64 -14.23
N TRP A 286 -21.39 -8.22 -15.04
CA TRP A 286 -20.00 -7.78 -15.14
C TRP A 286 -19.92 -6.33 -15.62
N ASP A 287 -20.65 -5.97 -16.66
CA ASP A 287 -20.65 -4.61 -17.22
C ASP A 287 -21.20 -3.57 -16.23
N TYR A 288 -22.27 -3.91 -15.49
CA TYR A 288 -22.83 -3.03 -14.48
C TYR A 288 -21.83 -2.77 -13.35
N MET A 289 -21.20 -3.81 -12.82
CA MET A 289 -20.24 -3.70 -11.72
C MET A 289 -18.93 -3.03 -12.15
N LYS A 290 -18.51 -3.20 -13.40
CA LYS A 290 -17.38 -2.44 -13.98
C LYS A 290 -17.72 -0.95 -14.10
N LYS A 291 -18.91 -0.60 -14.58
CA LYS A 291 -19.37 0.78 -14.67
C LYS A 291 -19.42 1.44 -13.28
N TYR A 292 -19.90 0.73 -12.26
CA TYR A 292 -19.87 1.19 -10.87
C TYR A 292 -18.44 1.53 -10.43
N THR A 293 -17.52 0.63 -10.66
CA THR A 293 -16.13 0.83 -10.27
C THR A 293 -15.48 1.99 -11.02
N LEU A 294 -15.66 2.07 -12.34
CA LEU A 294 -15.12 3.16 -13.16
C LEU A 294 -15.70 4.52 -12.75
N PHE A 295 -16.98 4.56 -12.39
CA PHE A 295 -17.66 5.78 -11.96
C PHE A 295 -17.00 6.39 -10.71
N TRP A 296 -16.83 5.62 -9.64
CA TRP A 296 -16.18 6.13 -8.42
C TRP A 296 -14.66 6.33 -8.59
N SER A 297 -14.01 5.49 -9.40
CA SER A 297 -12.61 5.66 -9.74
C SER A 297 -12.32 6.96 -10.50
N HIS A 298 -13.30 7.48 -11.24
CA HIS A 298 -13.18 8.78 -11.89
C HIS A 298 -12.95 9.90 -10.87
N PHE A 299 -13.74 9.95 -9.80
CA PHE A 299 -13.55 10.95 -8.73
C PHE A 299 -12.21 10.77 -8.01
N ALA A 300 -11.80 9.52 -7.75
CA ALA A 300 -10.47 9.25 -7.18
C ALA A 300 -9.36 9.78 -8.09
N GLN A 301 -9.43 9.51 -9.39
CA GLN A 301 -8.43 9.94 -10.37
C GLN A 301 -8.29 11.48 -10.44
N LEU A 302 -9.38 12.25 -10.24
CA LEU A 302 -9.34 13.72 -10.23
C LEU A 302 -8.40 14.28 -9.14
N THR A 303 -8.20 13.56 -8.06
CA THR A 303 -7.31 13.93 -6.94
C THR A 303 -5.95 13.22 -6.99
N GLY A 304 -5.65 12.44 -8.05
CA GLY A 304 -4.48 11.55 -8.08
C GLY A 304 -4.56 10.47 -7.01
N GLY A 305 -5.76 10.03 -6.67
CA GLY A 305 -6.09 9.20 -5.52
C GLY A 305 -6.13 7.72 -5.80
N MET A 306 -7.00 7.02 -5.06
CA MET A 306 -6.97 5.58 -4.94
C MET A 306 -8.36 4.98 -4.74
N ILE A 307 -8.46 3.67 -4.91
CA ILE A 307 -9.60 2.86 -4.50
C ILE A 307 -9.15 1.75 -3.56
N ARG A 308 -10.01 1.37 -2.62
CA ARG A 308 -9.89 0.16 -1.80
C ARG A 308 -10.88 -0.88 -2.32
N LEU A 309 -10.39 -2.08 -2.54
CA LEU A 309 -11.22 -3.23 -2.89
C LEU A 309 -11.58 -3.95 -1.61
N ASP A 310 -12.84 -3.83 -1.20
CA ASP A 310 -13.38 -4.45 0.00
C ASP A 310 -13.41 -5.97 -0.12
N ASN A 311 -12.99 -6.67 0.93
CA ASN A 311 -13.09 -8.12 1.07
C ASN A 311 -12.72 -8.90 -0.21
N LEU A 312 -11.57 -8.58 -0.79
CA LEU A 312 -11.17 -9.08 -2.10
C LEU A 312 -11.10 -10.61 -2.17
N HIS A 313 -10.72 -11.27 -1.07
CA HIS A 313 -10.61 -12.73 -1.00
C HIS A 313 -11.96 -13.46 -1.14
N SER A 314 -13.09 -12.78 -0.94
CA SER A 314 -14.44 -13.30 -1.13
C SER A 314 -15.04 -12.96 -2.50
N SER A 315 -14.33 -12.15 -3.31
CA SER A 315 -14.78 -11.68 -4.60
C SER A 315 -14.49 -12.70 -5.71
N HIS A 316 -15.27 -12.65 -6.79
CA HIS A 316 -15.11 -13.58 -7.92
C HIS A 316 -13.82 -13.27 -8.71
N GLU A 317 -12.88 -14.20 -8.74
CA GLU A 317 -11.52 -14.00 -9.27
C GLU A 317 -11.51 -13.57 -10.75
N GLY A 318 -12.28 -14.25 -11.61
CA GLY A 318 -12.34 -13.92 -13.05
C GLY A 318 -12.92 -12.53 -13.32
N PHE A 319 -13.95 -12.12 -12.56
CA PHE A 319 -14.49 -10.78 -12.65
C PHE A 319 -13.45 -9.75 -12.21
N VAL A 320 -12.82 -9.93 -11.04
CA VAL A 320 -11.81 -9.03 -10.52
C VAL A 320 -10.64 -8.87 -11.49
N ALA A 321 -10.13 -9.95 -12.08
CA ALA A 321 -9.05 -9.89 -13.07
C ALA A 321 -9.46 -9.04 -14.30
N SER A 322 -10.68 -9.24 -14.82
CA SER A 322 -11.22 -8.45 -15.93
C SER A 322 -11.41 -6.98 -15.58
N LEU A 323 -11.94 -6.69 -14.38
CA LEU A 323 -12.13 -5.35 -13.86
C LEU A 323 -10.82 -4.59 -13.73
N LEU A 324 -9.82 -5.19 -13.08
CA LEU A 324 -8.52 -4.56 -12.84
C LEU A 324 -7.79 -4.23 -14.15
N LYS A 325 -7.92 -5.10 -15.17
CA LYS A 325 -7.37 -4.82 -16.51
C LYS A 325 -8.02 -3.58 -17.13
N GLU A 326 -9.32 -3.43 -16.99
CA GLU A 326 -10.06 -2.28 -17.53
C GLU A 326 -9.73 -0.99 -16.75
N LEU A 327 -9.66 -1.06 -15.42
CA LEU A 327 -9.23 0.05 -14.57
C LEU A 327 -7.82 0.56 -14.93
N ARG A 328 -6.86 -0.35 -15.13
CA ARG A 328 -5.50 0.02 -15.54
C ARG A 328 -5.46 0.66 -16.92
N SER A 329 -6.34 0.24 -17.82
CA SER A 329 -6.48 0.87 -19.14
C SER A 329 -7.05 2.29 -19.05
N ALA A 330 -8.09 2.48 -18.23
CA ALA A 330 -8.77 3.78 -18.06
C ALA A 330 -7.96 4.74 -17.16
N TYR A 331 -7.41 4.25 -16.07
CA TYR A 331 -6.74 5.03 -15.01
C TYR A 331 -5.39 4.38 -14.61
N PRO A 332 -4.35 4.48 -15.47
CA PRO A 332 -3.08 3.79 -15.22
C PRO A 332 -2.36 4.22 -13.93
N ASN A 333 -2.54 5.46 -13.51
CA ASN A 333 -1.91 6.02 -12.29
C ASN A 333 -2.76 5.88 -11.03
N LEU A 334 -3.95 5.28 -11.10
CA LEU A 334 -4.80 5.06 -9.94
C LEU A 334 -4.13 4.06 -8.99
N VAL A 335 -4.01 4.40 -7.72
CA VAL A 335 -3.54 3.44 -6.71
C VAL A 335 -4.69 2.48 -6.37
N ILE A 336 -4.44 1.19 -6.48
CA ILE A 336 -5.40 0.13 -6.12
C ILE A 336 -4.91 -0.55 -4.87
N MET A 337 -5.63 -0.37 -3.77
CA MET A 337 -5.45 -1.03 -2.49
C MET A 337 -6.41 -2.21 -2.37
N ALA A 338 -5.96 -3.32 -1.81
CA ALA A 338 -6.82 -4.47 -1.53
C ALA A 338 -6.85 -4.80 -0.04
N GLU A 339 -8.05 -5.03 0.48
CA GLU A 339 -8.23 -5.80 1.69
C GLU A 339 -8.16 -7.28 1.32
N TYR A 340 -7.01 -7.89 1.61
CA TYR A 340 -6.73 -9.26 1.19
C TYR A 340 -5.88 -9.99 2.22
N PHE A 341 -6.54 -10.55 3.22
CA PHE A 341 -5.89 -11.31 4.28
C PHE A 341 -5.76 -12.77 3.85
N THR A 342 -4.53 -13.19 3.55
CA THR A 342 -4.23 -14.53 3.04
C THR A 342 -2.78 -14.92 3.40
N ASP A 343 -2.39 -16.14 3.04
CA ASP A 343 -1.01 -16.58 3.18
C ASP A 343 -0.05 -15.85 2.23
N SER A 344 1.24 -15.83 2.59
CA SER A 344 2.27 -15.10 1.86
C SER A 344 2.41 -15.53 0.39
N ASN A 345 2.24 -16.83 0.08
CA ASN A 345 2.40 -17.33 -1.28
C ASN A 345 1.25 -16.87 -2.18
N THR A 346 0.03 -16.93 -1.68
CA THR A 346 -1.16 -16.43 -2.38
C THR A 346 -1.05 -14.91 -2.61
N MET A 347 -0.60 -14.17 -1.59
CA MET A 347 -0.38 -12.73 -1.70
C MET A 347 0.71 -12.38 -2.74
N LEU A 348 1.84 -13.11 -2.74
CA LEU A 348 2.90 -12.93 -3.74
C LEU A 348 2.42 -13.20 -5.16
N LYS A 349 1.62 -14.26 -5.37
CA LYS A 349 1.01 -14.54 -6.68
C LYS A 349 0.09 -13.39 -7.13
N LYS A 350 -0.75 -12.89 -6.24
CA LYS A 350 -1.63 -11.76 -6.54
C LYS A 350 -0.86 -10.47 -6.83
N ALA A 351 0.21 -10.21 -6.09
CA ALA A 351 1.10 -9.07 -6.34
C ALA A 351 1.84 -9.17 -7.67
N ALA A 352 2.23 -10.38 -8.10
CA ALA A 352 2.92 -10.64 -9.36
C ALA A 352 2.05 -10.33 -10.59
N GLU A 353 0.71 -10.38 -10.48
CA GLU A 353 -0.20 -9.95 -11.54
C GLU A 353 -0.03 -8.46 -11.89
N GLY A 354 0.55 -7.67 -10.97
CA GLY A 354 0.89 -6.26 -11.17
C GLY A 354 -0.29 -5.30 -11.25
N GLN A 355 -1.50 -5.76 -10.90
CA GLN A 355 -2.71 -4.94 -10.98
C GLN A 355 -3.02 -4.23 -9.65
N ILE A 356 -2.71 -4.88 -8.52
CA ILE A 356 -2.88 -4.32 -7.18
C ILE A 356 -1.54 -3.70 -6.75
N ASN A 357 -1.60 -2.47 -6.26
CA ASN A 357 -0.42 -1.73 -5.85
C ASN A 357 -0.04 -1.98 -4.39
N VAL A 358 -1.04 -2.07 -3.49
CA VAL A 358 -0.83 -2.12 -2.05
C VAL A 358 -1.87 -3.01 -1.38
N PHE A 359 -1.46 -3.71 -0.34
CA PHE A 359 -2.31 -4.57 0.48
C PHE A 359 -2.44 -3.99 1.89
N LEU A 360 -3.59 -4.18 2.50
CA LEU A 360 -3.82 -3.77 3.89
C LEU A 360 -3.06 -4.73 4.82
N ALA A 361 -2.23 -4.17 5.71
CA ALA A 361 -1.55 -4.90 6.77
C ALA A 361 -2.41 -4.97 8.03
N ASN A 362 -2.21 -6.00 8.86
CA ASN A 362 -2.99 -6.27 10.07
C ASN A 362 -2.16 -6.18 11.37
N GLN A 363 -1.26 -5.19 11.48
CA GLN A 363 -0.35 -5.03 12.62
C GLN A 363 -1.05 -4.83 13.97
N TRP A 364 -2.33 -4.48 14.02
CA TRP A 364 -3.11 -4.40 15.26
C TRP A 364 -3.27 -5.75 15.98
N GLU A 365 -3.03 -6.86 15.28
CA GLU A 365 -3.02 -8.21 15.86
C GLU A 365 -1.72 -8.50 16.66
N TYR A 366 -0.74 -7.59 16.62
CA TYR A 366 0.58 -7.72 17.26
C TYR A 366 0.72 -6.69 18.39
N PRO A 367 0.15 -6.96 19.59
CA PRO A 367 0.12 -5.98 20.68
C PRO A 367 1.48 -5.74 21.35
N TYR A 368 2.39 -6.72 21.30
CA TYR A 368 3.68 -6.67 22.00
C TYR A 368 4.83 -6.27 21.09
N ALA A 369 5.85 -5.58 21.62
CA ALA A 369 6.98 -5.07 20.86
C ALA A 369 7.70 -6.17 20.05
N ASN A 370 7.98 -7.32 20.65
CA ASN A 370 8.65 -8.43 19.94
C ASN A 370 7.82 -9.02 18.79
N SER A 371 6.51 -9.20 18.98
CA SER A 371 5.65 -9.71 17.92
C SER A 371 5.52 -8.69 16.78
N LEU A 372 5.41 -7.40 17.12
CA LEU A 372 5.35 -6.32 16.15
C LEU A 372 6.68 -6.16 15.38
N ARG A 373 7.82 -6.27 16.07
CA ARG A 373 9.16 -6.32 15.46
C ARG A 373 9.25 -7.43 14.39
N ASN A 374 8.83 -8.65 14.76
CA ASN A 374 8.85 -9.78 13.84
C ASN A 374 7.94 -9.56 12.63
N TYR A 375 6.77 -8.99 12.84
CA TYR A 375 5.85 -8.63 11.78
C TYR A 375 6.41 -7.56 10.83
N LEU A 376 7.05 -6.51 11.37
CA LEU A 376 7.70 -5.48 10.56
C LEU A 376 8.89 -6.04 9.78
N ASN A 377 9.70 -6.94 10.35
CA ASN A 377 10.75 -7.66 9.63
C ASN A 377 10.17 -8.44 8.44
N TYR A 378 9.04 -9.12 8.64
CA TYR A 378 8.33 -9.81 7.55
C TYR A 378 7.86 -8.82 6.48
N ILE A 379 7.23 -7.71 6.86
CA ILE A 379 6.79 -6.65 5.93
C ILE A 379 7.97 -6.12 5.09
N HIS A 380 9.10 -5.82 5.72
CA HIS A 380 10.29 -5.36 5.00
C HIS A 380 10.92 -6.45 4.13
N TYR A 381 10.89 -7.71 4.58
CA TYR A 381 11.40 -8.85 3.79
C TYR A 381 10.65 -9.02 2.48
N ILE A 382 9.32 -9.00 2.51
CA ILE A 382 8.51 -9.16 1.29
C ILE A 382 8.16 -7.84 0.61
N GLY A 383 8.40 -6.69 1.27
CA GLY A 383 8.00 -5.35 0.83
C GLY A 383 8.55 -4.94 -0.54
N ARG A 384 9.65 -5.54 -0.97
CA ARG A 384 10.20 -5.36 -2.32
C ARG A 384 9.29 -5.91 -3.42
N LYS A 385 8.41 -6.86 -3.08
CA LYS A 385 7.45 -7.52 -3.99
C LYS A 385 6.00 -7.19 -3.62
N VAL A 386 5.69 -7.08 -2.33
CA VAL A 386 4.34 -6.81 -1.82
C VAL A 386 4.37 -5.55 -0.97
N ARG A 387 3.72 -4.50 -1.42
CA ARG A 387 3.65 -3.24 -0.67
C ARG A 387 2.48 -3.25 0.29
N PHE A 388 2.66 -2.63 1.45
CA PHE A 388 1.67 -2.63 2.51
C PHE A 388 1.29 -1.21 2.95
N HIS A 389 -0.01 -1.00 3.12
CA HIS A 389 -0.55 0.10 3.91
C HIS A 389 -0.70 -0.37 5.36
N ILE A 390 -0.08 0.32 6.30
CA ILE A 390 0.08 -0.11 7.69
C ILE A 390 -0.61 0.88 8.64
N PRO A 391 -1.96 0.93 8.73
CA PRO A 391 -2.67 1.79 9.67
C PRO A 391 -2.56 1.22 11.09
N ILE A 392 -2.65 2.04 12.13
CA ILE A 392 -2.64 1.54 13.51
C ILE A 392 -3.88 0.71 13.88
N THR A 393 -5.01 1.09 13.33
CA THR A 393 -6.33 0.42 13.44
C THR A 393 -7.11 0.66 12.16
N THR A 394 -8.21 -0.08 11.95
CA THR A 394 -9.18 0.17 10.89
C THR A 394 -10.54 0.52 11.48
N HIS A 395 -11.50 0.91 10.64
CA HIS A 395 -12.89 1.12 11.05
C HIS A 395 -13.58 -0.16 11.55
N ASP A 396 -13.04 -1.35 11.22
CA ASP A 396 -13.55 -2.64 11.66
C ASP A 396 -12.99 -3.11 13.01
N THR A 397 -11.85 -2.56 13.43
CA THR A 397 -11.17 -2.94 14.67
C THR A 397 -11.55 -2.04 15.84
N GLY A 398 -11.15 -2.43 17.05
CA GLY A 398 -11.27 -1.58 18.24
C GLY A 398 -10.44 -0.30 18.13
N ALA A 399 -10.81 0.72 18.88
CA ALA A 399 -10.00 1.92 19.06
C ALA A 399 -8.68 1.59 19.79
N PRO A 400 -7.63 2.43 19.67
CA PRO A 400 -6.36 2.20 20.40
C PRO A 400 -6.53 1.98 21.90
N ALA A 401 -7.47 2.67 22.56
CA ALA A 401 -7.75 2.46 23.97
C ALA A 401 -8.28 1.05 24.27
N GLN A 402 -9.12 0.49 23.40
CA GLN A 402 -9.67 -0.84 23.54
C GLN A 402 -8.62 -1.94 23.24
N LEU A 403 -7.78 -1.73 22.23
CA LEU A 403 -6.81 -2.72 21.81
C LEU A 403 -5.53 -2.71 22.63
N PHE A 404 -5.12 -1.53 23.12
CA PHE A 404 -3.80 -1.31 23.69
C PHE A 404 -3.83 -0.67 25.09
N GLY A 405 -5.01 -0.51 25.68
CA GLY A 405 -5.20 -0.12 27.07
C GLY A 405 -5.40 1.37 27.33
N LYS A 406 -4.85 2.27 26.52
CA LYS A 406 -5.05 3.73 26.60
C LYS A 406 -5.12 4.37 25.21
N ALA A 407 -5.78 5.50 25.10
CA ALA A 407 -5.86 6.25 23.83
C ALA A 407 -4.48 6.77 23.40
N GLU A 408 -3.64 7.18 24.35
CA GLU A 408 -2.28 7.69 24.12
C GLU A 408 -1.36 6.65 23.46
N ALA A 409 -1.67 5.35 23.59
CA ALA A 409 -0.97 4.28 22.86
C ALA A 409 -1.01 4.45 21.33
N ALA A 410 -1.92 5.29 20.83
CA ALA A 410 -1.95 5.68 19.42
C ALA A 410 -0.63 6.31 18.96
N VAL A 411 0.04 7.11 19.80
CA VAL A 411 1.26 7.86 19.43
C VAL A 411 2.43 6.93 19.12
N PRO A 412 2.90 6.05 20.05
CA PRO A 412 4.02 5.15 19.75
C PRO A 412 3.67 4.15 18.63
N ARG A 413 2.42 3.68 18.56
CA ARG A 413 2.01 2.79 17.47
C ARG A 413 2.02 3.49 16.13
N TYR A 414 1.59 4.75 16.06
CA TYR A 414 1.65 5.53 14.84
C TYR A 414 3.11 5.83 14.43
N ALA A 415 3.99 6.12 15.38
CA ALA A 415 5.41 6.26 15.08
C ALA A 415 6.02 4.97 14.50
N ILE A 416 5.66 3.81 15.05
CA ILE A 416 6.12 2.51 14.55
C ILE A 416 5.62 2.26 13.12
N THR A 417 4.31 2.35 12.88
CA THR A 417 3.75 2.07 11.54
C THR A 417 4.21 3.06 10.49
N THR A 418 4.53 4.29 10.89
CA THR A 418 4.95 5.37 10.01
C THR A 418 6.46 5.34 9.77
N LEU A 419 7.27 5.37 10.82
CA LEU A 419 8.72 5.57 10.72
C LEU A 419 9.52 4.26 10.66
N MET A 420 8.95 3.15 11.16
CA MET A 420 9.52 1.82 11.02
C MET A 420 8.80 1.00 9.91
N GLY A 421 7.80 1.59 9.26
CA GLY A 421 7.10 1.04 8.10
C GLY A 421 7.78 1.39 6.78
N THR A 422 7.00 1.44 5.70
CA THR A 422 7.45 1.65 4.32
C THR A 422 6.85 2.90 3.65
N GLY A 423 6.48 3.92 4.44
CA GLY A 423 5.94 5.20 3.96
C GLY A 423 4.42 5.22 3.73
N GLN A 424 3.72 4.14 4.09
CA GLN A 424 2.27 4.03 3.89
C GLN A 424 1.61 3.68 5.21
N THR A 425 0.90 4.63 5.79
CA THR A 425 0.32 4.55 7.13
C THR A 425 -1.04 5.24 7.20
N GLY A 426 -1.72 5.13 8.32
CA GLY A 426 -2.99 5.83 8.53
C GLY A 426 -3.61 5.65 9.91
N ILE A 427 -4.65 6.42 10.10
CA ILE A 427 -5.53 6.34 11.28
C ILE A 427 -7.00 6.34 10.86
N VAL A 428 -7.84 5.96 11.79
CA VAL A 428 -9.29 6.12 11.67
C VAL A 428 -9.71 7.40 12.42
N GLN A 429 -10.70 8.10 11.91
CA GLN A 429 -11.33 9.25 12.56
C GLN A 429 -11.64 8.98 14.03
N GLY A 430 -11.31 9.92 14.89
CA GLY A 430 -11.48 9.83 16.33
C GLY A 430 -10.21 9.37 17.07
N VAL A 431 -9.28 8.71 16.41
CA VAL A 431 -7.99 8.33 17.02
C VAL A 431 -7.20 9.56 17.44
N GLU A 432 -7.14 10.60 16.62
CA GLU A 432 -6.46 11.88 16.89
C GLU A 432 -7.06 12.63 18.08
N HIS A 433 -8.30 12.32 18.39
CA HIS A 433 -9.02 12.86 19.54
C HIS A 433 -8.96 11.97 20.79
N GLY A 434 -8.33 10.80 20.69
CA GLY A 434 -8.27 9.83 21.78
C GLY A 434 -9.63 9.21 22.10
N HIS A 435 -10.51 9.07 21.10
CA HIS A 435 -11.82 8.44 21.33
C HIS A 435 -11.63 7.03 21.90
N PRO A 436 -12.29 6.69 23.03
CA PRO A 436 -11.97 5.45 23.74
C PRO A 436 -12.49 4.19 23.05
N ASP A 437 -13.56 4.31 22.28
CA ASP A 437 -14.27 3.18 21.70
C ASP A 437 -14.21 3.17 20.17
N LYS A 438 -14.37 1.98 19.58
CA LYS A 438 -14.66 1.86 18.15
C LYS A 438 -15.89 2.69 17.81
N ILE A 439 -15.75 3.59 16.84
CA ILE A 439 -16.90 4.34 16.34
C ILE A 439 -17.75 3.41 15.48
N ASP A 440 -18.99 3.21 15.89
CA ASP A 440 -19.93 2.42 15.11
C ASP A 440 -20.31 3.19 13.84
N PHE A 441 -20.13 2.56 12.68
CA PHE A 441 -20.45 3.11 11.36
C PHE A 441 -21.78 2.60 10.78
N ILE A 442 -22.52 1.75 11.51
CA ILE A 442 -23.83 1.25 11.07
C ILE A 442 -24.93 2.19 11.55
N GLY A 443 -25.89 2.46 10.69
CA GLY A 443 -27.00 3.37 10.95
C GLY A 443 -26.71 4.83 10.64
N ARG A 444 -27.78 5.60 10.36
CA ARG A 444 -27.69 7.07 10.21
C ARG A 444 -27.47 7.69 11.58
N LYS A 445 -26.45 8.49 11.70
CA LYS A 445 -26.02 9.10 12.95
C LYS A 445 -25.97 10.62 12.81
N GLU A 446 -26.07 11.31 13.94
CA GLU A 446 -25.75 12.73 13.98
C GLU A 446 -24.25 12.94 13.90
N LYS A 447 -23.83 14.11 13.38
CA LYS A 447 -22.42 14.53 13.39
C LYS A 447 -21.85 14.44 14.80
N TYR A 448 -20.80 13.66 14.95
CA TYR A 448 -20.15 13.48 16.24
C TYR A 448 -19.28 14.69 16.58
N LYS A 449 -19.32 15.13 17.83
CA LYS A 449 -18.45 16.18 18.35
C LYS A 449 -17.34 15.54 19.19
N PHE A 450 -16.16 15.47 18.62
CA PHE A 450 -15.00 14.96 19.32
C PHE A 450 -14.47 15.96 20.36
N LYS A 451 -14.00 15.42 21.48
CA LYS A 451 -13.22 16.18 22.45
C LYS A 451 -11.76 16.17 22.01
N GLU A 452 -11.14 17.32 21.93
CA GLU A 452 -9.75 17.44 21.50
C GLU A 452 -8.80 16.76 22.50
N ASN A 453 -7.83 15.97 21.99
CA ASN A 453 -6.71 15.44 22.72
C ASN A 453 -5.40 15.97 22.09
N LEU A 454 -4.88 17.06 22.64
CA LEU A 454 -3.70 17.73 22.09
C LEU A 454 -2.48 16.84 22.03
N TYR A 455 -2.27 15.98 23.03
CA TYR A 455 -1.10 15.08 23.07
C TYR A 455 -1.08 14.14 21.85
N ILE A 456 -2.20 13.50 21.54
CA ILE A 456 -2.30 12.57 20.41
C ILE A 456 -2.22 13.34 19.08
N ALA A 457 -2.97 14.44 18.96
CA ALA A 457 -3.01 15.24 17.74
C ALA A 457 -1.62 15.83 17.39
N GLU A 458 -0.90 16.37 18.37
CA GLU A 458 0.47 16.88 18.20
C GLU A 458 1.46 15.76 17.91
N GLY A 459 1.36 14.62 18.59
CA GLY A 459 2.16 13.44 18.34
C GLY A 459 2.05 12.98 16.88
N ILE A 460 0.82 12.83 16.36
CA ILE A 460 0.55 12.46 14.97
C ILE A 460 1.11 13.51 14.01
N ARG A 461 0.88 14.79 14.26
CA ARG A 461 1.39 15.89 13.43
C ARG A 461 2.91 15.88 13.34
N ASN A 462 3.61 15.71 14.45
CA ASN A 462 5.06 15.64 14.50
C ASN A 462 5.60 14.43 13.75
N ILE A 463 5.00 13.25 13.91
CA ILE A 463 5.38 12.02 13.20
C ILE A 463 5.19 12.21 11.69
N ASN A 464 4.06 12.77 11.26
CA ASN A 464 3.80 13.05 9.84
C ASN A 464 4.80 14.05 9.25
N ARG A 465 5.19 15.07 10.03
CA ARG A 465 6.23 16.02 9.63
C ARG A 465 7.57 15.32 9.41
N VAL A 466 8.01 14.48 10.35
CA VAL A 466 9.25 13.70 10.24
C VAL A 466 9.24 12.80 9.00
N LEU A 467 8.14 12.09 8.75
CA LEU A 467 7.99 11.27 7.55
C LEU A 467 8.19 12.09 6.26
N THR A 468 7.61 13.29 6.22
CA THR A 468 7.66 14.16 5.03
C THR A 468 9.06 14.75 4.79
N GLU A 469 9.80 15.03 5.86
CA GLU A 469 11.12 15.67 5.79
C GLU A 469 12.22 14.74 5.24
N SER A 470 12.02 13.41 5.29
CA SER A 470 13.07 12.49 4.88
C SER A 470 12.56 11.30 4.04
N PRO A 471 13.06 11.14 2.82
CA PRO A 471 12.73 10.01 1.96
C PRO A 471 13.21 8.66 2.51
N VAL A 472 14.05 8.63 3.53
CA VAL A 472 14.54 7.40 4.17
C VAL A 472 13.40 6.53 4.71
N PHE A 473 12.29 7.15 5.10
CA PHE A 473 11.13 6.46 5.63
C PHE A 473 10.22 5.87 4.52
N HIS A 474 10.42 6.29 3.28
CA HIS A 474 9.66 5.82 2.11
C HIS A 474 10.32 4.63 1.40
N GLN A 475 11.43 4.13 1.93
CA GLN A 475 12.26 3.10 1.31
C GLN A 475 12.09 1.74 1.97
N ASP A 476 12.10 0.70 1.16
CA ASP A 476 12.09 -0.68 1.61
C ASP A 476 13.50 -1.13 2.04
N GLY A 477 13.60 -1.82 3.17
CA GLY A 477 14.78 -2.62 3.48
C GLY A 477 16.00 -1.92 4.08
N ASN A 478 15.86 -0.70 4.59
CA ASN A 478 16.91 0.00 5.34
C ASN A 478 16.56 0.21 6.82
N LEU A 479 15.77 -0.69 7.39
CA LEU A 479 15.40 -0.74 8.80
C LEU A 479 16.30 -1.75 9.52
N GLU A 480 16.87 -1.33 10.64
CA GLU A 480 17.62 -2.19 11.57
C GLU A 480 17.07 -2.01 12.97
N PHE A 481 16.62 -3.10 13.60
CA PHE A 481 16.10 -3.02 14.97
C PHE A 481 17.24 -3.00 15.99
N ILE A 482 17.08 -2.18 17.01
CA ILE A 482 18.01 -2.02 18.11
C ILE A 482 17.49 -2.78 19.31
N ASP A 483 18.31 -3.69 19.83
CA ASP A 483 18.00 -4.43 21.05
C ASP A 483 18.15 -3.52 22.28
N ASN A 484 17.28 -3.70 23.25
CA ASN A 484 17.30 -3.03 24.55
C ASN A 484 16.78 -3.98 25.64
N ASP A 485 17.03 -3.62 26.91
CA ASP A 485 16.69 -4.47 28.05
C ASP A 485 15.20 -4.43 28.43
N HIS A 486 14.39 -3.61 27.76
CA HIS A 486 12.98 -3.42 28.07
C HIS A 486 12.07 -3.96 26.97
N GLY A 487 11.39 -5.06 27.26
CA GLY A 487 10.53 -5.77 26.30
C GLY A 487 9.31 -4.99 25.79
N ALA A 488 9.01 -3.82 26.36
CA ALA A 488 7.92 -2.95 25.90
C ALA A 488 8.38 -1.86 24.92
N VAL A 489 9.69 -1.59 24.83
CA VAL A 489 10.23 -0.54 23.95
C VAL A 489 10.73 -1.14 22.64
N LEU A 490 10.26 -0.59 21.54
CA LEU A 490 10.77 -0.91 20.21
C LEU A 490 11.74 0.18 19.76
N GLY A 491 13.00 -0.21 19.53
CA GLY A 491 14.06 0.65 19.01
C GLY A 491 14.43 0.29 17.59
N ALA A 492 14.69 1.29 16.74
CA ALA A 492 15.11 1.09 15.36
C ALA A 492 16.02 2.19 14.85
N LEU A 493 16.88 1.83 13.89
CA LEU A 493 17.70 2.73 13.10
C LEU A 493 17.23 2.69 11.65
N ARG A 494 16.95 3.87 11.08
CA ARG A 494 16.63 4.07 9.67
C ARG A 494 17.76 4.84 9.00
N ARG A 495 18.32 4.31 7.92
CA ARG A 495 19.43 4.92 7.18
C ARG A 495 19.19 4.86 5.68
N PRO A 496 19.69 5.86 4.90
CA PRO A 496 19.66 5.78 3.45
C PRO A 496 20.52 4.63 2.93
N ASP A 497 21.66 4.41 3.57
CA ASP A 497 22.61 3.34 3.28
C ASP A 497 23.20 2.82 4.60
N LYS A 498 23.36 1.49 4.71
CA LYS A 498 23.98 0.83 5.88
C LYS A 498 25.43 1.24 6.12
N GLU A 499 26.09 1.75 5.09
CA GLU A 499 27.47 2.21 5.16
C GLU A 499 27.61 3.65 5.69
N MET A 500 26.50 4.39 5.84
CA MET A 500 26.49 5.77 6.33
C MET A 500 26.21 5.82 7.83
N ASP A 501 26.99 6.65 8.55
CA ASP A 501 26.75 7.00 9.95
C ASP A 501 25.73 8.16 10.10
N LYS A 502 24.76 8.23 9.18
CA LYS A 502 23.67 9.21 9.16
C LYS A 502 22.34 8.50 9.10
N GLY A 503 21.36 9.02 9.82
CA GLY A 503 20.02 8.41 9.83
C GLY A 503 19.17 8.88 11.00
N TYR A 504 18.23 8.04 11.37
CA TYR A 504 17.28 8.32 12.42
C TYR A 504 17.21 7.14 13.40
N LEU A 505 17.42 7.43 14.69
CA LEU A 505 17.10 6.52 15.77
C LEU A 505 15.66 6.79 16.22
N ILE A 506 14.87 5.75 16.34
CA ILE A 506 13.47 5.83 16.72
C ILE A 506 13.25 4.87 17.87
N PHE A 507 12.72 5.37 18.97
CA PHE A 507 12.30 4.57 20.12
C PHE A 507 10.82 4.84 20.39
N ALA A 508 10.05 3.77 20.57
CA ALA A 508 8.62 3.83 20.85
C ALA A 508 8.29 2.92 22.04
N ASN A 509 7.75 3.50 23.11
CA ASN A 509 7.35 2.78 24.30
C ASN A 509 5.88 2.35 24.19
N LEU A 510 5.64 1.05 24.11
CA LEU A 510 4.31 0.45 24.07
C LEU A 510 3.69 0.24 25.46
N ASP A 511 4.45 0.44 26.55
CA ASP A 511 3.90 0.43 27.87
C ASP A 511 3.08 1.69 28.12
N VAL A 512 1.85 1.49 28.57
CA VAL A 512 0.91 2.59 28.82
C VAL A 512 1.01 3.18 30.24
N ASN A 513 1.77 2.53 31.13
CA ASN A 513 1.88 2.91 32.54
C ASN A 513 3.29 3.33 32.94
N ASP A 514 4.32 2.64 32.42
CA ASP A 514 5.68 2.81 32.86
C ASP A 514 6.58 3.47 31.83
N GLY A 515 7.41 4.39 32.23
CA GLY A 515 8.52 4.96 31.49
C GLY A 515 9.80 4.20 31.73
N TYR A 516 10.79 4.33 30.83
CA TYR A 516 12.04 3.59 30.93
C TYR A 516 13.26 4.47 30.66
N HIS A 517 14.36 4.14 31.31
CA HIS A 517 15.69 4.65 31.01
C HIS A 517 16.45 3.57 30.27
N LEU A 518 16.80 3.84 28.99
CA LEU A 518 17.47 2.90 28.12
C LEU A 518 18.95 3.20 28.02
N GLN A 519 19.79 2.17 28.11
CA GLN A 519 21.19 2.22 27.77
C GLN A 519 21.40 1.44 26.44
N ILE A 520 21.78 2.14 25.40
CA ILE A 520 21.83 1.62 24.03
C ILE A 520 23.27 1.69 23.51
N ASN A 521 23.80 0.55 23.07
CA ASN A 521 25.11 0.48 22.42
C ASN A 521 24.95 0.46 20.89
N LEU A 522 25.51 1.45 20.21
CA LEU A 522 25.44 1.62 18.76
C LEU A 522 26.67 1.10 18.00
N SER A 523 27.61 0.42 18.66
CA SER A 523 28.86 -0.03 18.04
C SER A 523 28.67 -1.02 16.87
N SER A 524 27.62 -1.82 16.90
CA SER A 524 27.27 -2.77 15.81
C SER A 524 26.58 -2.11 14.63
N PHE A 525 26.10 -0.87 14.80
CA PHE A 525 25.32 -0.16 13.80
C PHE A 525 26.07 0.98 13.12
N MET A 526 27.12 1.52 13.75
CA MET A 526 27.84 2.70 13.28
C MET A 526 29.34 2.41 13.14
N LYS A 527 29.97 2.95 12.10
CA LYS A 527 31.41 2.82 11.84
C LYS A 527 32.24 3.75 12.73
N ASN A 528 31.74 4.98 12.93
CA ASN A 528 32.41 5.96 13.76
C ASN A 528 31.59 6.21 15.03
N THR A 529 32.05 5.61 16.12
CA THR A 529 31.42 5.70 17.44
C THR A 529 32.19 6.57 18.43
N ARG A 530 33.27 7.27 17.99
CA ARG A 530 34.06 8.11 18.91
C ARG A 530 33.27 9.27 19.50
N ARG A 531 32.33 9.79 18.70
CA ARG A 531 31.47 10.91 19.07
C ARG A 531 30.18 10.82 18.27
N ILE A 532 29.05 10.65 18.93
CA ILE A 532 27.75 10.58 18.29
C ILE A 532 26.97 11.85 18.59
N LYS A 533 26.63 12.59 17.54
CA LYS A 533 25.78 13.79 17.65
C LYS A 533 24.36 13.42 17.24
N MET A 534 23.43 13.78 18.10
CA MET A 534 22.00 13.51 17.91
C MET A 534 21.20 14.79 18.13
N GLU A 535 20.15 14.98 17.36
CA GLU A 535 19.17 16.03 17.55
C GLU A 535 17.79 15.36 17.70
N ASP A 536 17.14 15.57 18.85
CA ASP A 536 15.74 15.17 19.02
C ASP A 536 14.89 16.06 18.13
N ILE A 537 14.24 15.44 17.11
CA ILE A 537 13.50 16.19 16.09
C ILE A 537 12.20 16.78 16.63
N ILE A 538 11.68 16.26 17.73
CA ILE A 538 10.44 16.74 18.34
C ILE A 538 10.72 17.96 19.22
N SER A 539 11.70 17.87 20.14
CA SER A 539 12.04 18.97 21.05
C SER A 539 13.04 19.96 20.46
N GLY A 540 13.86 19.54 19.50
CA GLY A 540 14.99 20.31 18.97
C GLY A 540 16.25 20.25 19.83
N ASP A 541 16.26 19.47 20.91
CA ASP A 541 17.40 19.34 21.81
C ASP A 541 18.54 18.58 21.15
N ARG A 542 19.77 19.05 21.42
CA ARG A 542 20.97 18.43 20.88
C ARG A 542 21.69 17.65 21.96
N HIS A 543 22.02 16.43 21.65
CA HIS A 543 22.72 15.49 22.49
C HIS A 543 24.04 15.08 21.87
N GLU A 544 25.02 14.84 22.69
CA GLU A 544 26.32 14.35 22.24
C GLU A 544 26.81 13.28 23.19
N SER A 545 27.12 12.10 22.66
CA SER A 545 27.76 11.02 23.41
C SER A 545 29.23 10.88 23.02
N GLN A 546 30.07 10.60 24.01
CA GLN A 546 31.46 10.19 23.83
C GLN A 546 31.50 8.65 23.87
N GLY A 547 31.70 8.03 22.72
CA GLY A 547 31.66 6.58 22.58
C GLY A 547 30.37 6.08 21.93
N SER A 548 30.20 4.76 21.94
CA SER A 548 29.07 4.06 21.28
C SER A 548 27.79 4.01 22.11
N ASP A 549 27.86 4.39 23.38
CA ASP A 549 26.74 4.25 24.30
C ASP A 549 25.93 5.55 24.37
N ILE A 550 24.63 5.43 24.28
CA ILE A 550 23.69 6.54 24.45
C ILE A 550 22.65 6.18 25.52
N GLU A 551 22.17 7.19 26.20
CA GLU A 551 21.09 7.09 27.20
C GLU A 551 19.83 7.76 26.63
N VAL A 552 18.69 7.09 26.81
CA VAL A 552 17.39 7.56 26.31
C VAL A 552 16.32 7.39 27.37
N ASP A 553 15.77 8.49 27.85
CA ASP A 553 14.58 8.47 28.71
C ASP A 553 13.31 8.50 27.85
N ILE A 554 12.39 7.59 28.13
CA ILE A 554 11.15 7.48 27.37
C ILE A 554 9.96 7.29 28.32
N GLU A 555 8.99 8.18 28.21
CA GLU A 555 7.76 8.20 29.01
C GLU A 555 6.79 7.06 28.62
N PRO A 556 5.79 6.75 29.46
CA PRO A 556 4.69 5.86 29.06
C PRO A 556 4.02 6.36 27.78
N CYS A 557 3.72 5.46 26.85
CA CYS A 557 3.22 5.82 25.50
C CYS A 557 4.10 6.83 24.75
N GLY A 558 5.36 7.00 25.16
CA GLY A 558 6.28 8.01 24.62
C GLY A 558 6.97 7.57 23.34
N ILE A 559 7.55 8.55 22.66
CA ILE A 559 8.41 8.36 21.49
C ILE A 559 9.66 9.23 21.63
N ARG A 560 10.79 8.77 21.05
CA ARG A 560 12.00 9.57 20.82
C ARG A 560 12.47 9.36 19.38
N ILE A 561 12.77 10.45 18.70
CA ILE A 561 13.21 10.44 17.32
C ILE A 561 14.44 11.33 17.20
N TYR A 562 15.60 10.71 17.09
CA TYR A 562 16.87 11.42 16.95
C TYR A 562 17.38 11.37 15.53
N ARG A 563 17.72 12.50 14.96
CA ARG A 563 18.54 12.58 13.75
C ARG A 563 20.00 12.45 14.13
N ILE A 564 20.73 11.57 13.45
CA ILE A 564 22.17 11.40 13.59
C ILE A 564 22.85 12.01 12.37
N ASP A 565 23.83 12.89 12.62
CA ASP A 565 24.68 13.53 11.63
C ASP A 565 26.14 13.38 12.04
N ASN A 566 26.77 12.23 11.75
CA ASN A 566 28.19 11.96 12.04
C ASN A 566 29.05 11.94 10.78
#